data_9e26debe4c143dfb386d764859adcc81
#
_entry.id   9e26debe4c143dfb386d764859adcc81
#
_cell.length_a   1.000
_cell.length_b   1.000
_cell.length_c   1.000
_cell.angle_alpha   90.00
_cell.angle_beta   90.00
_cell.angle_gamma   90.00
#
_symmetry.space_group_name_H-M   'P 1'
#
loop_
_entity.id
_entity.type
_entity.pdbx_description
1 polymer ?
#
loop_
_entity_poly.entity_id
_entity_poly.type
_entity_poly.pdbx_seq_one_letter_code
_entity_poly.pdbx_strand_id
1 'polypeptide(L)'
;PPPAPPEGGPGGIALPEAEGSRTAVEAALDVAAAQEGTRGLVVLHHGEIIGERYGDGFDPETRQLGWSVGKSVASTLVGRAIVEFPDADLDPAGTGLRPEWTDDRAQISLDDLMRMTSGLNWDEEYDLGTPITQMLFDEPDMAAFAASQPPAHEPGTYRQYSSGTTNLICALLHERTGLGPEMADELLFRPLGMRSAVLEADASGRSVCSSYLWATPRDFARFGQFVLDDGVVNGEPLLPEGWMDYSTTVVPAGGEPDPYGAQWWTNTVGDGAPPRLDMPEDAFWASGHDGQYIVVVPSADLVVVRTGFTPGATISGLEVDRLVSDLTRAVGQR
;
A
#
# COMPACT_ATOMS: atom_id res chain seq x y z
N PRO A 1 16.86 -21.44 -11.31
CA PRO A 1 16.95 -20.05 -11.69
C PRO A 1 15.56 -19.45 -11.50
N PRO A 2 15.43 -18.23 -10.96
CA PRO A 2 14.13 -17.59 -10.84
C PRO A 2 13.49 -17.51 -12.23
N PRO A 3 12.14 -17.58 -12.34
CA PRO A 3 11.46 -17.39 -13.61
C PRO A 3 11.88 -16.06 -14.20
N ALA A 4 11.97 -15.99 -15.53
CA ALA A 4 12.19 -14.74 -16.23
C ALA A 4 11.08 -13.77 -15.82
N PRO A 5 11.37 -12.45 -15.67
CA PRO A 5 10.32 -11.48 -15.42
C PRO A 5 9.28 -11.58 -16.54
N PRO A 6 8.00 -11.27 -16.24
CA PRO A 6 7.02 -11.16 -17.29
C PRO A 6 7.57 -10.21 -18.38
N GLU A 7 7.52 -10.64 -19.64
CA GLU A 7 7.82 -9.78 -20.76
C GLU A 7 6.76 -8.69 -20.76
N GLY A 8 7.15 -7.43 -20.47
CA GLY A 8 6.25 -6.29 -20.37
C GLY A 8 6.35 -5.48 -19.09
N GLY A 9 7.27 -5.82 -18.18
CA GLY A 9 7.60 -4.87 -17.10
C GLY A 9 8.26 -3.60 -17.68
N PRO A 10 8.11 -2.42 -17.00
CA PRO A 10 8.58 -1.15 -17.52
C PRO A 10 10.07 -1.20 -17.83
N GLY A 11 10.41 -1.47 -19.07
CA GLY A 11 11.79 -1.61 -19.58
C GLY A 11 12.28 -0.41 -20.38
N GLY A 12 11.40 0.48 -20.78
CA GLY A 12 11.69 1.68 -21.57
C GLY A 12 10.76 2.82 -21.20
N ILE A 13 11.09 4.03 -21.61
CA ILE A 13 10.20 5.20 -21.48
C ILE A 13 9.37 5.28 -22.75
N ALA A 14 8.06 5.04 -22.63
CA ALA A 14 7.10 5.27 -23.67
C ALA A 14 6.66 6.74 -23.63
N LEU A 15 6.84 7.45 -24.71
CA LEU A 15 6.40 8.85 -24.80
C LEU A 15 4.94 8.91 -25.24
N PRO A 16 4.09 9.76 -24.62
CA PRO A 16 2.75 10.02 -25.12
C PRO A 16 2.75 10.39 -26.61
N GLU A 17 1.77 9.92 -27.37
CA GLU A 17 1.73 10.12 -28.84
C GLU A 17 1.66 11.60 -29.24
N ALA A 18 0.84 12.40 -28.52
CA ALA A 18 0.69 13.82 -28.77
C ALA A 18 1.83 14.65 -28.15
N GLU A 19 2.45 15.55 -28.95
CA GLU A 19 3.53 16.44 -28.47
C GLU A 19 3.08 17.31 -27.29
N GLY A 20 1.84 17.79 -27.29
CA GLY A 20 1.27 18.58 -26.19
C GLY A 20 1.15 17.79 -24.89
N SER A 21 0.76 16.53 -24.95
CA SER A 21 0.70 15.62 -23.79
C SER A 21 2.09 15.36 -23.21
N ARG A 22 3.09 15.14 -24.04
CA ARG A 22 4.50 14.99 -23.59
C ARG A 22 4.97 16.21 -22.83
N THR A 23 4.78 17.40 -23.39
CA THR A 23 5.18 18.67 -22.76
C THR A 23 4.47 18.86 -21.42
N ALA A 24 3.19 18.51 -21.33
CA ALA A 24 2.42 18.61 -20.08
C ALA A 24 2.90 17.62 -19.00
N VAL A 25 3.17 16.36 -19.39
CA VAL A 25 3.73 15.34 -18.49
C VAL A 25 5.10 15.77 -17.94
N GLU A 26 6.01 16.22 -18.84
CA GLU A 26 7.33 16.69 -18.44
C GLU A 26 7.26 17.89 -17.48
N ALA A 27 6.39 18.86 -17.77
CA ALA A 27 6.20 20.04 -16.93
C ALA A 27 5.65 19.67 -15.53
N ALA A 28 4.68 18.75 -15.47
CA ALA A 28 4.13 18.28 -14.19
C ALA A 28 5.20 17.55 -13.35
N LEU A 29 6.01 16.69 -14.00
CA LEU A 29 7.10 15.98 -13.33
C LEU A 29 8.20 16.94 -12.85
N ASP A 30 8.56 17.96 -13.62
CA ASP A 30 9.57 18.94 -13.23
C ASP A 30 9.14 19.75 -12.00
N VAL A 31 7.84 20.12 -11.91
CA VAL A 31 7.27 20.80 -10.73
C VAL A 31 7.33 19.87 -9.51
N ALA A 32 6.91 18.61 -9.65
CA ALA A 32 6.91 17.66 -8.53
C ALA A 32 8.33 17.28 -8.09
N ALA A 33 9.27 17.16 -9.03
CA ALA A 33 10.67 16.88 -8.72
C ALA A 33 11.37 18.01 -7.96
N ALA A 34 10.93 19.25 -8.16
CA ALA A 34 11.45 20.42 -7.45
C ALA A 34 10.94 20.53 -6.00
N GLN A 35 9.94 19.73 -5.59
CA GLN A 35 9.47 19.71 -4.20
C GLN A 35 10.57 19.16 -3.27
N GLU A 36 10.79 19.87 -2.17
CA GLU A 36 11.83 19.51 -1.21
C GLU A 36 11.66 18.07 -0.70
N GLY A 37 12.76 17.33 -0.62
CA GLY A 37 12.79 15.95 -0.14
C GLY A 37 12.32 14.91 -1.16
N THR A 38 11.95 15.28 -2.40
CA THR A 38 11.63 14.31 -3.45
C THR A 38 12.89 13.55 -3.86
N ARG A 39 12.83 12.21 -3.84
CA ARG A 39 13.93 11.30 -4.18
C ARG A 39 13.68 10.54 -5.47
N GLY A 40 12.44 10.21 -5.77
CA GLY A 40 12.07 9.51 -6.99
C GLY A 40 10.61 9.73 -7.34
N LEU A 41 10.36 9.89 -8.63
CA LEU A 41 9.05 9.95 -9.27
C LEU A 41 9.04 8.96 -10.42
N VAL A 42 8.00 8.15 -10.52
CA VAL A 42 7.75 7.27 -11.67
C VAL A 42 6.27 7.34 -12.02
N VAL A 43 5.97 7.51 -13.29
CA VAL A 43 4.60 7.56 -13.81
C VAL A 43 4.42 6.50 -14.86
N LEU A 44 3.42 5.61 -14.66
CA LEU A 44 2.97 4.65 -15.66
C LEU A 44 1.65 5.11 -16.26
N HIS A 45 1.50 4.88 -17.57
CA HIS A 45 0.23 4.99 -18.29
C HIS A 45 0.14 3.81 -19.25
N HIS A 46 -0.96 3.07 -19.22
CA HIS A 46 -1.12 1.81 -19.96
C HIS A 46 0.04 0.81 -19.72
N GLY A 47 0.51 0.71 -18.49
CA GLY A 47 1.60 -0.20 -18.11
C GLY A 47 3.00 0.23 -18.54
N GLU A 48 3.16 1.36 -19.21
CA GLU A 48 4.45 1.86 -19.70
C GLU A 48 4.91 3.11 -18.93
N ILE A 49 6.21 3.23 -18.68
CA ILE A 49 6.77 4.44 -18.05
C ILE A 49 6.66 5.60 -19.04
N ILE A 50 5.85 6.61 -18.72
CA ILE A 50 5.73 7.84 -19.51
C ILE A 50 6.63 8.97 -18.99
N GLY A 51 7.19 8.81 -17.81
CA GLY A 51 8.16 9.75 -17.24
C GLY A 51 8.67 9.32 -15.87
N GLU A 52 9.90 9.75 -15.58
CA GLU A 52 10.53 9.52 -14.28
C GLU A 52 11.51 10.64 -13.94
N ARG A 53 11.70 10.92 -12.65
CA ARG A 53 12.68 11.89 -12.13
C ARG A 53 13.32 11.32 -10.87
N TYR A 54 14.57 11.65 -10.66
CA TYR A 54 15.32 11.25 -9.46
C TYR A 54 16.06 12.46 -8.91
N GLY A 55 16.00 12.61 -7.58
CA GLY A 55 16.75 13.65 -6.87
C GLY A 55 18.26 13.37 -6.85
N ASP A 56 19.03 14.37 -6.49
CA ASP A 56 20.49 14.25 -6.42
C ASP A 56 20.93 13.09 -5.50
N GLY A 57 21.76 12.20 -6.04
CA GLY A 57 22.24 11.01 -5.34
C GLY A 57 21.31 9.81 -5.37
N PHE A 58 20.19 9.89 -6.08
CA PHE A 58 19.24 8.81 -6.29
C PHE A 58 19.16 8.46 -7.78
N ASP A 59 18.81 7.21 -8.06
CA ASP A 59 18.68 6.67 -9.42
C ASP A 59 17.58 5.58 -9.47
N PRO A 60 17.25 5.04 -10.64
CA PRO A 60 16.23 4.01 -10.79
C PRO A 60 16.47 2.74 -9.98
N GLU A 61 17.71 2.45 -9.60
CA GLU A 61 18.12 1.26 -8.86
C GLU A 61 18.20 1.50 -7.33
N THR A 62 18.06 2.76 -6.90
CA THR A 62 18.14 3.12 -5.49
C THR A 62 16.87 2.70 -4.75
N ARG A 63 16.99 1.75 -3.81
CA ARG A 63 15.88 1.35 -2.92
C ARG A 63 15.49 2.48 -2.00
N GLN A 64 14.20 2.64 -1.79
CA GLN A 64 13.61 3.58 -0.85
C GLN A 64 12.77 2.82 0.17
N LEU A 65 12.76 3.29 1.41
CA LEU A 65 11.87 2.76 2.44
C LEU A 65 10.44 3.23 2.18
N GLY A 66 9.54 2.28 1.96
CA GLY A 66 8.13 2.55 1.65
C GLY A 66 7.29 2.91 2.88
N TRP A 67 7.78 2.61 4.10
CA TRP A 67 7.01 2.76 5.32
C TRP A 67 5.63 2.09 5.18
N SER A 68 4.56 2.81 5.50
CA SER A 68 3.19 2.29 5.49
C SER A 68 2.63 1.89 4.12
N VAL A 69 3.38 2.09 3.02
CA VAL A 69 3.08 1.41 1.74
C VAL A 69 3.03 -0.11 1.94
N GLY A 70 3.77 -0.65 2.89
CA GLY A 70 3.72 -2.05 3.29
C GLY A 70 2.33 -2.54 3.70
N LYS A 71 1.45 -1.65 4.21
CA LYS A 71 0.07 -1.99 4.57
C LYS A 71 -0.75 -2.42 3.35
N SER A 72 -0.64 -1.69 2.26
CA SER A 72 -1.30 -2.04 1.00
C SER A 72 -0.72 -3.33 0.40
N VAL A 73 0.57 -3.57 0.59
CA VAL A 73 1.19 -4.87 0.27
C VAL A 73 0.62 -5.98 1.15
N ALA A 74 0.40 -5.75 2.45
CA ALA A 74 -0.22 -6.73 3.35
C ALA A 74 -1.64 -7.13 2.89
N SER A 75 -2.47 -6.15 2.48
CA SER A 75 -3.79 -6.43 1.86
C SER A 75 -3.65 -7.37 0.67
N THR A 76 -2.74 -7.07 -0.21
CA THR A 76 -2.48 -7.85 -1.41
C THR A 76 -1.96 -9.26 -1.08
N LEU A 77 -1.11 -9.39 -0.05
CA LEU A 77 -0.64 -10.69 0.44
C LEU A 77 -1.78 -11.56 1.01
N VAL A 78 -2.79 -10.95 1.66
CA VAL A 78 -4.00 -11.69 2.08
C VAL A 78 -4.73 -12.24 0.87
N GLY A 79 -4.99 -11.41 -0.15
CA GLY A 79 -5.63 -11.86 -1.40
C GLY A 79 -4.83 -12.98 -2.09
N ARG A 80 -3.51 -12.85 -2.16
CA ARG A 80 -2.62 -13.90 -2.69
C ARG A 80 -2.71 -15.20 -1.89
N ALA A 81 -2.70 -15.11 -0.57
CA ALA A 81 -2.75 -16.27 0.30
C ALA A 81 -4.10 -17.00 0.20
N ILE A 82 -5.21 -16.28 0.03
CA ILE A 82 -6.53 -16.89 -0.21
C ILE A 82 -6.52 -17.75 -1.48
N VAL A 83 -5.87 -17.27 -2.54
CA VAL A 83 -5.77 -18.01 -3.82
C VAL A 83 -4.82 -19.22 -3.71
N GLU A 84 -3.64 -19.03 -3.14
CA GLU A 84 -2.60 -20.07 -3.10
C GLU A 84 -2.82 -21.12 -2.01
N PHE A 85 -3.52 -20.75 -0.93
CA PHE A 85 -3.76 -21.59 0.24
C PHE A 85 -5.25 -21.62 0.59
N PRO A 86 -6.11 -22.21 -0.25
CA PRO A 86 -7.57 -22.19 -0.06
C PRO A 86 -8.04 -22.85 1.25
N ASP A 87 -7.20 -23.67 1.86
CA ASP A 87 -7.47 -24.34 3.14
C ASP A 87 -6.90 -23.56 4.35
N ALA A 88 -6.31 -22.38 4.15
CA ALA A 88 -5.63 -21.62 5.21
C ALA A 88 -6.58 -20.87 6.17
N ASP A 89 -7.90 -20.96 5.98
CA ASP A 89 -8.90 -20.28 6.81
C ASP A 89 -8.62 -18.77 6.94
N LEU A 90 -8.55 -18.11 5.78
CA LEU A 90 -8.33 -16.66 5.64
C LEU A 90 -9.60 -15.94 5.19
N ASP A 91 -10.79 -16.42 5.60
CA ASP A 91 -12.05 -15.71 5.38
C ASP A 91 -11.99 -14.35 6.06
N PRO A 92 -12.20 -13.22 5.35
CA PRO A 92 -12.23 -11.90 5.97
C PRO A 92 -13.22 -11.78 7.15
N ALA A 93 -14.36 -12.49 7.11
CA ALA A 93 -15.32 -12.52 8.21
C ALA A 93 -14.92 -13.46 9.37
N GLY A 94 -13.83 -14.22 9.23
CA GLY A 94 -13.35 -15.16 10.23
C GLY A 94 -12.90 -14.46 11.51
N THR A 95 -13.34 -14.96 12.66
CA THR A 95 -12.98 -14.50 14.00
C THR A 95 -12.15 -15.54 14.75
N GLY A 96 -11.77 -15.26 16.01
CA GLY A 96 -10.93 -16.18 16.78
C GLY A 96 -9.51 -16.28 16.23
N LEU A 97 -9.02 -15.18 15.67
CA LEU A 97 -7.72 -15.11 14.99
C LEU A 97 -6.54 -15.42 15.91
N ARG A 98 -6.70 -15.13 17.20
CA ARG A 98 -5.67 -15.30 18.23
C ARG A 98 -6.23 -16.12 19.40
N PRO A 99 -5.69 -17.31 19.67
CA PRO A 99 -6.21 -18.18 20.74
C PRO A 99 -6.05 -17.60 22.15
N GLU A 100 -5.12 -16.66 22.34
CA GLU A 100 -4.92 -15.96 23.62
C GLU A 100 -5.99 -14.89 23.90
N TRP A 101 -6.78 -14.47 22.92
CA TRP A 101 -7.87 -13.53 23.12
C TRP A 101 -9.12 -14.25 23.65
N THR A 102 -9.37 -14.11 24.94
CA THR A 102 -10.49 -14.74 25.65
C THR A 102 -11.57 -13.74 26.08
N ASP A 103 -11.40 -12.47 25.73
CA ASP A 103 -12.33 -11.35 25.92
C ASP A 103 -12.94 -10.93 24.56
N ASP A 104 -13.50 -9.71 24.49
CA ASP A 104 -14.15 -9.18 23.28
C ASP A 104 -13.23 -9.16 22.06
N ARG A 105 -11.91 -9.15 22.23
CA ARG A 105 -10.94 -9.28 21.14
C ARG A 105 -11.07 -10.59 20.36
N ALA A 106 -11.65 -11.63 20.95
CA ALA A 106 -11.95 -12.88 20.24
C ALA A 106 -12.96 -12.70 19.10
N GLN A 107 -13.70 -11.59 19.08
CA GLN A 107 -14.64 -11.24 18.01
C GLN A 107 -13.99 -10.44 16.86
N ILE A 108 -12.74 -10.00 17.01
CA ILE A 108 -12.03 -9.29 15.97
C ILE A 108 -11.89 -10.23 14.76
N SER A 109 -12.40 -9.79 13.61
CA SER A 109 -12.29 -10.50 12.34
C SER A 109 -11.05 -10.05 11.54
N LEU A 110 -10.70 -10.82 10.52
CA LEU A 110 -9.66 -10.40 9.58
C LEU A 110 -10.08 -9.12 8.85
N ASP A 111 -11.38 -8.94 8.52
CA ASP A 111 -11.91 -7.70 7.93
C ASP A 111 -11.72 -6.51 8.86
N ASP A 112 -11.93 -6.67 10.18
CA ASP A 112 -11.68 -5.62 11.17
C ASP A 112 -10.20 -5.21 11.20
N LEU A 113 -9.28 -6.18 11.11
CA LEU A 113 -7.87 -5.89 11.00
C LEU A 113 -7.55 -5.15 9.68
N MET A 114 -8.10 -5.61 8.56
CA MET A 114 -7.90 -5.02 7.24
C MET A 114 -8.40 -3.58 7.16
N ARG A 115 -9.55 -3.28 7.79
CA ARG A 115 -10.22 -1.96 7.75
C ARG A 115 -9.83 -1.02 8.89
N MET A 116 -8.86 -1.41 9.72
CA MET A 116 -8.42 -0.63 10.88
C MET A 116 -9.54 -0.43 11.93
N THR A 117 -10.44 -1.40 12.04
CA THR A 117 -11.57 -1.37 13.00
C THR A 117 -11.47 -2.44 14.07
N SER A 118 -10.27 -2.88 14.40
CA SER A 118 -10.04 -3.92 15.41
C SER A 118 -10.53 -3.53 16.82
N GLY A 119 -10.64 -2.23 17.10
CA GLY A 119 -10.97 -1.74 18.44
C GLY A 119 -9.86 -1.88 19.47
N LEU A 120 -8.67 -2.34 19.11
CA LEU A 120 -7.51 -2.34 20.00
C LEU A 120 -7.07 -0.91 20.30
N ASN A 121 -6.62 -0.67 21.54
CA ASN A 121 -6.05 0.62 21.92
C ASN A 121 -4.72 0.84 21.17
N TRP A 122 -4.64 1.90 20.41
CA TRP A 122 -3.46 2.22 19.61
C TRP A 122 -3.23 3.72 19.52
N ASP A 123 -1.97 4.10 19.41
CA ASP A 123 -1.55 5.46 19.10
C ASP A 123 -0.46 5.38 18.03
N GLU A 124 -0.73 5.97 16.86
CA GLU A 124 0.16 5.97 15.69
C GLU A 124 1.06 7.22 15.64
N GLU A 125 1.00 8.09 16.65
CA GLU A 125 1.91 9.24 16.74
C GLU A 125 3.35 8.78 17.02
N TYR A 126 4.31 9.29 16.24
CA TYR A 126 5.72 8.86 16.33
C TYR A 126 6.50 9.58 17.46
N ASP A 127 5.83 9.84 18.58
CA ASP A 127 6.48 10.33 19.80
C ASP A 127 7.14 9.18 20.58
N LEU A 128 8.16 9.51 21.37
CA LEU A 128 8.85 8.51 22.19
C LEU A 128 7.89 7.87 23.20
N GLY A 129 7.83 6.55 23.21
CA GLY A 129 7.03 5.78 24.15
C GLY A 129 5.58 5.55 23.76
N THR A 130 5.15 5.99 22.58
CA THR A 130 3.87 5.59 22.00
C THR A 130 3.92 4.14 21.49
N PRO A 131 2.78 3.46 21.36
CA PRO A 131 2.74 2.07 20.91
C PRO A 131 3.49 1.83 19.59
N ILE A 132 3.38 2.73 18.61
CA ILE A 132 4.08 2.59 17.34
C ILE A 132 5.60 2.59 17.51
N THR A 133 6.15 3.53 18.28
CA THR A 133 7.60 3.63 18.48
C THR A 133 8.14 2.50 19.36
N GLN A 134 7.40 2.09 20.39
CA GLN A 134 7.75 0.91 21.18
C GLN A 134 7.78 -0.33 20.29
N MET A 135 6.73 -0.58 19.52
CA MET A 135 6.64 -1.74 18.65
C MET A 135 7.79 -1.79 17.65
N LEU A 136 8.06 -0.68 16.93
CA LEU A 136 9.05 -0.68 15.86
C LEU A 136 10.51 -0.72 16.34
N PHE A 137 10.81 -0.19 17.53
CA PHE A 137 12.20 0.01 17.95
C PHE A 137 12.63 -0.80 19.17
N ASP A 138 11.67 -1.26 20.01
CA ASP A 138 12.00 -1.94 21.26
C ASP A 138 11.52 -3.39 21.32
N GLU A 139 10.48 -3.76 20.51
CA GLU A 139 9.85 -5.07 20.65
C GLU A 139 10.41 -6.11 19.67
N PRO A 140 10.86 -7.27 20.17
CA PRO A 140 11.40 -8.34 19.31
C PRO A 140 10.32 -9.12 18.55
N ASP A 141 9.07 -9.14 19.02
CA ASP A 141 7.88 -9.72 18.37
C ASP A 141 6.78 -8.64 18.31
N MET A 142 6.77 -7.93 17.18
CA MET A 142 5.88 -6.78 16.99
C MET A 142 4.41 -7.19 16.97
N ALA A 143 4.09 -8.36 16.44
CA ALA A 143 2.72 -8.86 16.41
C ALA A 143 2.24 -9.28 17.81
N ALA A 144 3.09 -9.91 18.62
CA ALA A 144 2.75 -10.22 20.01
C ALA A 144 2.52 -8.95 20.83
N PHE A 145 3.33 -7.91 20.63
CA PHE A 145 3.11 -6.61 21.25
C PHE A 145 1.76 -6.00 20.85
N ALA A 146 1.44 -5.99 19.54
CA ALA A 146 0.16 -5.49 19.04
C ALA A 146 -1.02 -6.30 19.59
N ALA A 147 -0.91 -7.64 19.67
CA ALA A 147 -1.92 -8.51 20.24
C ALA A 147 -2.15 -8.30 21.74
N SER A 148 -1.14 -7.81 22.47
CA SER A 148 -1.23 -7.51 23.90
C SER A 148 -1.99 -6.22 24.22
N GLN A 149 -2.25 -5.37 23.23
CA GLN A 149 -2.94 -4.11 23.46
C GLN A 149 -4.37 -4.36 23.96
N PRO A 150 -4.82 -3.58 24.97
CA PRO A 150 -6.17 -3.76 25.51
C PRO A 150 -7.24 -3.33 24.51
N PRO A 151 -8.48 -3.85 24.62
CA PRO A 151 -9.61 -3.34 23.86
C PRO A 151 -9.97 -1.93 24.33
N ALA A 152 -10.25 -1.02 23.38
CA ALA A 152 -10.72 0.33 23.61
C ALA A 152 -12.12 0.57 23.02
N HIS A 153 -12.45 -0.14 21.93
CA HIS A 153 -13.72 -0.05 21.23
C HIS A 153 -14.23 -1.45 20.87
N GLU A 154 -15.53 -1.57 20.61
CA GLU A 154 -16.10 -2.78 20.04
C GLU A 154 -15.58 -3.01 18.62
N PRO A 155 -15.15 -4.23 18.23
CA PRO A 155 -14.69 -4.53 16.88
C PRO A 155 -15.71 -4.08 15.82
N GLY A 156 -15.24 -3.58 14.70
CA GLY A 156 -16.05 -3.10 13.59
C GLY A 156 -16.68 -1.72 13.77
N THR A 157 -16.55 -1.07 14.94
CA THR A 157 -17.31 0.17 15.24
C THR A 157 -16.49 1.45 15.18
N TYR A 158 -15.18 1.35 15.36
CA TYR A 158 -14.30 2.52 15.46
C TYR A 158 -13.04 2.32 14.62
N ARG A 159 -12.83 3.19 13.64
CA ARG A 159 -11.63 3.19 12.81
C ARG A 159 -10.52 3.96 13.52
N GLN A 160 -9.40 3.31 13.66
CA GLN A 160 -8.16 3.89 14.16
C GLN A 160 -7.00 3.29 13.38
N TYR A 161 -6.30 4.12 12.61
CA TYR A 161 -5.14 3.69 11.84
C TYR A 161 -4.07 3.10 12.78
N SER A 162 -3.57 1.91 12.44
CA SER A 162 -2.72 1.13 13.35
C SER A 162 -1.72 0.26 12.59
N SER A 163 -0.45 0.54 12.77
CA SER A 163 0.65 -0.33 12.31
C SER A 163 0.64 -1.68 13.05
N GLY A 164 0.22 -1.69 14.31
CA GLY A 164 0.08 -2.93 15.08
C GLY A 164 -0.93 -3.88 14.43
N THR A 165 -2.08 -3.37 14.01
CA THR A 165 -3.12 -4.14 13.32
C THR A 165 -2.59 -4.79 12.04
N THR A 166 -1.80 -4.08 11.25
CA THR A 166 -1.21 -4.65 10.03
C THR A 166 -0.17 -5.73 10.32
N ASN A 167 0.62 -5.59 11.39
CA ASN A 167 1.55 -6.65 11.78
C ASN A 167 0.83 -7.90 12.28
N LEU A 168 -0.37 -7.77 12.89
CA LEU A 168 -1.24 -8.90 13.19
C LEU A 168 -1.71 -9.64 11.94
N ILE A 169 -2.05 -8.93 10.86
CA ILE A 169 -2.39 -9.55 9.57
C ILE A 169 -1.25 -10.42 9.07
N CYS A 170 -0.02 -9.88 9.04
CA CYS A 170 1.11 -10.65 8.55
C CYS A 170 1.51 -11.81 9.47
N ALA A 171 1.38 -11.66 10.77
CA ALA A 171 1.56 -12.78 11.70
C ALA A 171 0.55 -13.90 11.43
N LEU A 172 -0.72 -13.54 11.18
CA LEU A 172 -1.76 -14.49 10.80
C LEU A 172 -1.41 -15.21 9.49
N LEU A 173 -0.94 -14.47 8.49
CA LEU A 173 -0.50 -15.06 7.22
C LEU A 173 0.63 -16.08 7.43
N HIS A 174 1.67 -15.75 8.19
CA HIS A 174 2.74 -16.69 8.52
C HIS A 174 2.22 -17.95 9.22
N GLU A 175 1.30 -17.81 10.17
CA GLU A 175 0.71 -18.91 10.94
C GLU A 175 -0.18 -19.81 10.07
N ARG A 176 -0.97 -19.22 9.17
CA ARG A 176 -1.94 -19.95 8.34
C ARG A 176 -1.31 -20.59 7.09
N THR A 177 -0.31 -19.95 6.50
CA THR A 177 0.38 -20.49 5.30
C THR A 177 1.57 -21.36 5.64
N GLY A 178 2.15 -21.22 6.82
CA GLY A 178 3.40 -21.87 7.21
C GLY A 178 4.64 -21.32 6.51
N LEU A 179 4.51 -20.22 5.76
CA LEU A 179 5.64 -19.57 5.07
C LEU A 179 6.50 -18.80 6.07
N GLY A 180 7.80 -18.72 5.79
CA GLY A 180 8.80 -17.99 6.56
C GLY A 180 8.90 -16.51 6.16
N PRO A 181 10.02 -15.83 6.50
CA PRO A 181 10.25 -14.42 6.17
C PRO A 181 10.21 -14.13 4.66
N GLU A 182 10.39 -15.14 3.82
CA GLU A 182 10.33 -15.06 2.35
C GLU A 182 8.90 -14.98 1.80
N MET A 183 7.87 -15.01 2.65
CA MET A 183 6.46 -15.03 2.26
C MET A 183 6.11 -13.96 1.22
N ALA A 184 6.52 -12.72 1.45
CA ALA A 184 6.22 -11.62 0.54
C ALA A 184 6.95 -11.79 -0.82
N ASP A 185 8.18 -12.29 -0.82
CA ASP A 185 8.92 -12.60 -2.05
C ASP A 185 8.24 -13.72 -2.84
N GLU A 186 7.87 -14.81 -2.16
CA GLU A 186 7.25 -15.95 -2.81
C GLU A 186 5.86 -15.66 -3.37
N LEU A 187 5.02 -15.01 -2.58
CA LEU A 187 3.63 -14.76 -2.94
C LEU A 187 3.44 -13.58 -3.88
N LEU A 188 4.30 -12.55 -3.80
CA LEU A 188 4.05 -11.29 -4.47
C LEU A 188 5.25 -10.76 -5.26
N PHE A 189 6.40 -10.54 -4.64
CA PHE A 189 7.46 -9.79 -5.29
C PHE A 189 8.05 -10.52 -6.49
N ARG A 190 8.31 -11.82 -6.35
CA ARG A 190 8.84 -12.67 -7.44
C ARG A 190 7.84 -12.82 -8.59
N PRO A 191 6.55 -13.11 -8.36
CA PRO A 191 5.55 -13.14 -9.43
C PRO A 191 5.42 -11.81 -10.20
N LEU A 192 5.56 -10.67 -9.52
CA LEU A 192 5.49 -9.34 -10.14
C LEU A 192 6.82 -8.87 -10.75
N GLY A 193 7.92 -9.62 -10.56
CA GLY A 193 9.25 -9.21 -11.00
C GLY A 193 9.82 -8.01 -10.22
N MET A 194 9.36 -7.77 -8.99
CA MET A 194 9.85 -6.71 -8.08
C MET A 194 11.17 -7.14 -7.44
N ARG A 195 12.25 -7.17 -8.22
CA ARG A 195 13.54 -7.74 -7.82
C ARG A 195 14.27 -6.96 -6.73
N SER A 196 13.95 -5.70 -6.58
CA SER A 196 14.52 -4.85 -5.53
C SER A 196 13.75 -4.92 -4.22
N ALA A 197 12.51 -5.44 -4.24
CA ALA A 197 11.64 -5.43 -3.08
C ALA A 197 12.18 -6.35 -1.96
N VAL A 198 12.17 -5.81 -0.75
CA VAL A 198 12.51 -6.52 0.49
C VAL A 198 11.53 -6.10 1.57
N LEU A 199 10.86 -7.05 2.18
CA LEU A 199 10.07 -6.83 3.38
C LEU A 199 10.84 -7.44 4.56
N GLU A 200 11.36 -6.57 5.45
CA GLU A 200 12.15 -7.04 6.58
C GLU A 200 11.29 -7.79 7.60
N ALA A 201 11.91 -8.71 8.31
CA ALA A 201 11.31 -9.41 9.43
C ALA A 201 11.82 -8.83 10.77
N ASP A 202 10.98 -8.93 11.80
CA ASP A 202 11.38 -8.66 13.18
C ASP A 202 12.24 -9.80 13.77
N ALA A 203 12.65 -9.67 15.02
CA ALA A 203 13.49 -10.67 15.66
C ALA A 203 12.78 -12.03 15.90
N SER A 204 11.46 -12.07 15.81
CA SER A 204 10.67 -13.31 15.85
C SER A 204 10.63 -14.03 14.50
N GLY A 205 11.12 -13.41 13.42
CA GLY A 205 11.10 -13.91 12.05
C GLY A 205 9.81 -13.62 11.29
N ARG A 206 8.91 -12.77 11.82
CA ARG A 206 7.69 -12.35 11.14
C ARG A 206 7.91 -11.05 10.35
N SER A 207 7.34 -10.98 9.15
CA SER A 207 7.43 -9.79 8.29
C SER A 207 6.81 -8.57 8.94
N VAL A 208 7.54 -7.44 8.94
CA VAL A 208 7.06 -6.16 9.47
C VAL A 208 6.29 -5.42 8.37
N CYS A 209 5.10 -5.93 8.07
CA CYS A 209 4.28 -5.47 6.96
C CYS A 209 3.81 -4.02 7.09
N SER A 210 3.78 -3.50 8.29
CA SER A 210 3.32 -2.12 8.53
C SER A 210 4.30 -1.06 8.02
N SER A 211 5.63 -1.39 7.91
CA SER A 211 6.63 -0.33 7.86
C SER A 211 7.90 -0.64 7.08
N TYR A 212 8.48 -1.83 7.16
CA TYR A 212 9.85 -2.08 6.71
C TYR A 212 9.93 -2.70 5.30
N LEU A 213 9.17 -2.11 4.37
CA LEU A 213 9.21 -2.44 2.95
C LEU A 213 10.20 -1.54 2.21
N TRP A 214 11.19 -2.14 1.56
CA TRP A 214 12.15 -1.47 0.69
C TRP A 214 11.91 -1.88 -0.75
N ALA A 215 11.89 -0.92 -1.67
CA ALA A 215 11.88 -1.20 -3.11
C ALA A 215 12.37 0.04 -3.89
N THR A 216 12.72 -0.15 -5.16
CA THR A 216 12.95 0.97 -6.06
C THR A 216 11.63 1.62 -6.45
N PRO A 217 11.61 2.91 -6.85
CA PRO A 217 10.40 3.56 -7.35
C PRO A 217 9.75 2.82 -8.52
N ARG A 218 10.55 2.18 -9.37
CA ARG A 218 10.04 1.35 -10.48
C ARG A 218 9.35 0.07 -10.00
N ASP A 219 9.85 -0.57 -8.93
CA ASP A 219 9.16 -1.73 -8.36
C ASP A 219 7.89 -1.33 -7.61
N PHE A 220 7.86 -0.18 -6.94
CA PHE A 220 6.61 0.38 -6.43
C PHE A 220 5.60 0.66 -7.55
N ALA A 221 6.07 1.12 -8.71
CA ALA A 221 5.19 1.33 -9.88
C ALA A 221 4.65 -0.01 -10.44
N ARG A 222 5.45 -1.09 -10.44
CA ARG A 222 4.96 -2.45 -10.79
C ARG A 222 3.87 -2.92 -9.85
N PHE A 223 4.02 -2.67 -8.55
CA PHE A 223 2.97 -2.96 -7.58
C PHE A 223 1.71 -2.15 -7.84
N GLY A 224 1.85 -0.85 -8.13
CA GLY A 224 0.74 0.01 -8.53
C GLY A 224 0.02 -0.50 -9.80
N GLN A 225 0.76 -0.93 -10.83
CA GLN A 225 0.18 -1.49 -12.03
C GLN A 225 -0.56 -2.80 -11.74
N PHE A 226 -0.01 -3.67 -10.91
CA PHE A 226 -0.66 -4.93 -10.55
C PHE A 226 -2.04 -4.73 -9.92
N VAL A 227 -2.18 -3.76 -9.03
CA VAL A 227 -3.47 -3.47 -8.39
C VAL A 227 -4.40 -2.68 -9.33
N LEU A 228 -3.85 -1.89 -10.26
CA LEU A 228 -4.63 -1.25 -11.33
C LEU A 228 -5.26 -2.30 -12.26
N ASP A 229 -4.53 -3.37 -12.55
CA ASP A 229 -4.97 -4.51 -13.38
C ASP A 229 -5.82 -5.53 -12.59
N ASP A 230 -6.38 -5.13 -11.46
CA ASP A 230 -7.21 -5.97 -10.56
C ASP A 230 -6.53 -7.31 -10.19
N GLY A 231 -5.21 -7.26 -10.01
CA GLY A 231 -4.44 -8.45 -9.61
C GLY A 231 -4.16 -9.44 -10.72
N VAL A 232 -4.28 -9.04 -11.98
CA VAL A 232 -4.01 -9.92 -13.13
C VAL A 232 -2.57 -9.72 -13.62
N VAL A 233 -1.83 -10.81 -13.85
CA VAL A 233 -0.49 -10.80 -14.43
C VAL A 233 -0.44 -11.74 -15.63
N ASN A 234 -0.10 -11.23 -16.80
CA ASN A 234 -0.04 -12.02 -18.05
C ASN A 234 -1.34 -12.82 -18.35
N GLY A 235 -2.49 -12.27 -17.97
CA GLY A 235 -3.79 -12.91 -18.14
C GLY A 235 -4.16 -13.92 -17.05
N GLU A 236 -3.31 -14.12 -16.06
CA GLU A 236 -3.59 -14.99 -14.90
C GLU A 236 -4.03 -14.15 -13.70
N PRO A 237 -5.22 -14.39 -13.12
CA PRO A 237 -5.67 -13.72 -11.91
C PRO A 237 -4.86 -14.27 -10.71
N LEU A 238 -4.14 -13.38 -10.05
CA LEU A 238 -3.38 -13.71 -8.84
C LEU A 238 -4.12 -13.30 -7.56
N LEU A 239 -5.18 -12.51 -7.66
CA LEU A 239 -6.06 -12.12 -6.56
C LEU A 239 -7.45 -12.71 -6.76
N PRO A 240 -8.27 -12.87 -5.69
CA PRO A 240 -9.67 -13.22 -5.83
C PRO A 240 -10.41 -12.18 -6.69
N GLU A 241 -11.38 -12.61 -7.46
CA GLU A 241 -12.25 -11.70 -8.23
C GLU A 241 -12.89 -10.66 -7.31
N GLY A 242 -12.80 -9.37 -7.69
CA GLY A 242 -13.34 -8.26 -6.92
C GLY A 242 -12.50 -7.88 -5.68
N TRP A 243 -11.27 -8.39 -5.56
CA TRP A 243 -10.42 -8.09 -4.41
C TRP A 243 -10.08 -6.60 -4.30
N MET A 244 -9.85 -5.92 -5.41
CA MET A 244 -9.56 -4.48 -5.37
C MET A 244 -10.81 -3.66 -5.07
N ASP A 245 -11.99 -4.06 -5.56
CA ASP A 245 -13.27 -3.46 -5.15
C ASP A 245 -13.50 -3.58 -3.65
N TYR A 246 -13.27 -4.78 -3.08
CA TYR A 246 -13.30 -4.98 -1.64
C TYR A 246 -12.29 -4.08 -0.92
N SER A 247 -11.06 -4.03 -1.42
CA SER A 247 -9.95 -3.32 -0.78
C SER A 247 -10.13 -1.80 -0.79
N THR A 248 -10.80 -1.25 -1.80
CA THR A 248 -11.03 0.19 -1.96
C THR A 248 -12.41 0.66 -1.47
N THR A 249 -13.30 -0.27 -1.12
CA THR A 249 -14.61 0.06 -0.54
C THR A 249 -14.48 0.52 0.90
N VAL A 250 -14.97 1.74 1.18
CA VAL A 250 -15.03 2.30 2.53
C VAL A 250 -16.29 1.81 3.24
N VAL A 251 -16.10 1.23 4.43
CA VAL A 251 -17.21 0.85 5.32
C VAL A 251 -17.36 1.91 6.41
N PRO A 252 -18.58 2.42 6.65
CA PRO A 252 -18.81 3.41 7.72
C PRO A 252 -18.41 2.89 9.10
N ALA A 253 -17.63 3.67 9.82
CA ALA A 253 -17.25 3.44 11.21
C ALA A 253 -17.08 4.79 11.92
N GLY A 254 -17.14 4.81 13.25
CA GLY A 254 -16.70 5.98 14.02
C GLY A 254 -15.18 6.20 13.90
N GLY A 255 -14.65 7.21 14.60
CA GLY A 255 -13.22 7.46 14.67
C GLY A 255 -12.68 8.36 13.58
N GLU A 256 -11.56 7.97 12.94
CA GLU A 256 -10.89 8.79 11.93
C GLU A 256 -11.78 9.01 10.71
N PRO A 257 -11.93 10.30 10.27
CA PRO A 257 -12.89 10.67 9.23
C PRO A 257 -12.40 10.38 7.80
N ASP A 258 -11.11 10.06 7.65
CA ASP A 258 -10.50 9.91 6.35
C ASP A 258 -10.95 8.63 5.64
N PRO A 259 -11.31 8.69 4.35
CA PRO A 259 -11.75 7.51 3.60
C PRO A 259 -10.64 6.45 3.54
N TYR A 260 -10.92 5.29 4.14
CA TYR A 260 -10.00 4.17 4.20
C TYR A 260 -10.73 2.85 3.97
N GLY A 261 -10.26 2.09 3.01
CA GLY A 261 -10.75 0.75 2.71
C GLY A 261 -10.04 -0.33 3.52
N ALA A 262 -9.72 -1.47 2.89
CA ALA A 262 -8.94 -2.54 3.50
C ALA A 262 -7.45 -2.35 3.18
N GLN A 263 -6.74 -1.56 3.98
CA GLN A 263 -5.33 -1.17 3.86
C GLN A 263 -5.03 -0.22 2.68
N TRP A 264 -6.03 0.50 2.20
CA TRP A 264 -5.91 1.49 1.12
C TRP A 264 -6.63 2.78 1.45
N TRP A 265 -6.00 3.92 1.14
CA TRP A 265 -6.65 5.23 1.14
C TRP A 265 -7.44 5.41 -0.14
N THR A 266 -8.58 6.08 -0.06
CA THR A 266 -9.44 6.34 -1.22
C THR A 266 -9.81 7.82 -1.32
N ASN A 267 -10.14 8.29 -2.53
CA ASN A 267 -10.50 9.69 -2.73
C ASN A 267 -11.98 9.98 -2.44
N THR A 268 -12.79 8.98 -2.30
CA THR A 268 -14.22 9.10 -1.99
C THR A 268 -14.65 8.06 -0.97
N VAL A 269 -15.74 8.38 -0.25
CA VAL A 269 -16.44 7.43 0.62
C VAL A 269 -17.56 6.67 -0.13
N GLY A 270 -17.75 6.93 -1.43
CA GLY A 270 -18.90 6.43 -2.20
C GLY A 270 -20.16 7.28 -2.00
N ASP A 271 -21.32 6.74 -2.42
CA ASP A 271 -22.64 7.35 -2.26
C ASP A 271 -22.82 8.78 -2.81
N GLY A 272 -22.00 9.15 -3.83
CA GLY A 272 -22.05 10.48 -4.45
C GLY A 272 -21.45 11.59 -3.59
N ALA A 273 -20.70 11.26 -2.56
CA ALA A 273 -19.89 12.24 -1.85
C ALA A 273 -18.83 12.84 -2.79
N PRO A 274 -18.54 14.16 -2.69
CA PRO A 274 -17.51 14.76 -3.51
C PRO A 274 -16.12 14.14 -3.21
N PRO A 275 -15.22 14.10 -4.20
CA PRO A 275 -13.84 13.71 -3.97
C PRO A 275 -13.20 14.57 -2.89
N ARG A 276 -12.37 13.94 -2.05
CA ARG A 276 -11.71 14.65 -0.95
C ARG A 276 -10.53 15.52 -1.43
N LEU A 277 -9.83 15.04 -2.45
CA LEU A 277 -8.64 15.68 -3.01
C LEU A 277 -8.88 16.07 -4.47
N ASP A 278 -8.09 17.01 -4.99
CA ASP A 278 -8.15 17.45 -6.39
C ASP A 278 -7.51 16.42 -7.33
N MET A 279 -8.14 15.25 -7.40
CA MET A 279 -7.79 14.17 -8.32
C MET A 279 -9.04 13.33 -8.63
N PRO A 280 -9.01 12.42 -9.63
CA PRO A 280 -10.18 11.62 -10.00
C PRO A 280 -10.85 10.93 -8.82
N GLU A 281 -12.16 10.80 -8.88
CA GLU A 281 -12.98 10.23 -7.81
C GLU A 281 -12.60 8.79 -7.47
N ASP A 282 -12.24 8.01 -8.49
CA ASP A 282 -11.84 6.61 -8.39
C ASP A 282 -10.37 6.40 -7.99
N ALA A 283 -9.63 7.49 -7.71
CA ALA A 283 -8.27 7.39 -7.25
C ALA A 283 -8.18 6.75 -5.85
N PHE A 284 -7.23 5.83 -5.69
CA PHE A 284 -6.87 5.25 -4.41
C PHE A 284 -5.34 5.18 -4.28
N TRP A 285 -4.84 5.08 -3.06
CA TRP A 285 -3.40 5.11 -2.88
C TRP A 285 -2.89 4.36 -1.65
N ALA A 286 -1.64 3.87 -1.76
CA ALA A 286 -0.80 3.55 -0.64
C ALA A 286 -0.05 4.80 -0.19
N SER A 287 0.04 5.01 1.13
CA SER A 287 0.74 6.15 1.73
C SER A 287 1.74 5.67 2.77
N GLY A 288 2.95 6.19 2.75
CA GLY A 288 4.00 5.92 3.73
C GLY A 288 4.53 7.18 4.38
N HIS A 289 5.04 7.03 5.60
CA HIS A 289 5.65 8.11 6.39
C HIS A 289 6.66 8.90 5.56
N ASP A 290 6.78 10.20 5.81
CA ASP A 290 7.70 11.10 5.13
C ASP A 290 7.48 11.24 3.60
N GLY A 291 6.26 10.96 3.11
CA GLY A 291 5.87 11.31 1.74
C GLY A 291 6.12 10.22 0.70
N GLN A 292 5.94 8.95 1.05
CA GLN A 292 5.90 7.83 0.12
C GLN A 292 4.47 7.65 -0.39
N TYR A 293 4.27 7.64 -1.71
CA TYR A 293 2.94 7.45 -2.32
C TYR A 293 3.01 6.55 -3.54
N ILE A 294 2.02 5.67 -3.66
CA ILE A 294 1.67 4.97 -4.89
C ILE A 294 0.21 5.31 -5.15
N VAL A 295 -0.06 6.21 -6.07
CA VAL A 295 -1.43 6.61 -6.44
C VAL A 295 -1.83 5.87 -7.70
N VAL A 296 -3.03 5.28 -7.69
CA VAL A 296 -3.62 4.52 -8.78
C VAL A 296 -4.91 5.22 -9.21
N VAL A 297 -5.06 5.45 -10.51
CA VAL A 297 -6.23 6.10 -11.09
C VAL A 297 -6.80 5.22 -12.19
N PRO A 298 -7.78 4.34 -11.87
CA PRO A 298 -8.36 3.41 -12.84
C PRO A 298 -8.94 4.07 -14.09
N SER A 299 -9.70 5.16 -13.92
CA SER A 299 -10.32 5.88 -15.05
C SER A 299 -9.33 6.48 -16.05
N ALA A 300 -8.07 6.63 -15.66
CA ALA A 300 -7.01 7.18 -16.50
C ALA A 300 -5.93 6.15 -16.88
N ASP A 301 -6.08 4.88 -16.43
CA ASP A 301 -5.04 3.84 -16.58
C ASP A 301 -3.64 4.37 -16.17
N LEU A 302 -3.59 5.00 -14.98
CA LEU A 302 -2.45 5.79 -14.53
C LEU A 302 -1.97 5.31 -13.15
N VAL A 303 -0.65 5.18 -13.01
CA VAL A 303 0.02 4.97 -11.72
C VAL A 303 1.06 6.07 -11.52
N VAL A 304 1.04 6.69 -10.35
CA VAL A 304 1.98 7.74 -9.97
C VAL A 304 2.68 7.33 -8.67
N VAL A 305 4.00 7.20 -8.73
CA VAL A 305 4.84 6.90 -7.56
C VAL A 305 5.64 8.13 -7.18
N ARG A 306 5.61 8.48 -5.91
CA ARG A 306 6.54 9.40 -5.27
C ARG A 306 7.25 8.70 -4.13
N THR A 307 8.57 8.76 -4.12
CA THR A 307 9.39 8.43 -2.97
C THR A 307 10.14 9.67 -2.49
N GLY A 308 10.35 9.80 -1.19
CA GLY A 308 10.99 11.01 -0.67
C GLY A 308 11.34 10.94 0.81
N PHE A 309 11.76 12.08 1.35
CA PHE A 309 11.92 12.30 2.77
C PHE A 309 11.51 13.72 3.12
N THR A 310 10.24 13.88 3.50
CA THR A 310 9.65 15.16 3.88
C THR A 310 8.81 14.96 5.15
N PRO A 311 9.44 15.05 6.32
CA PRO A 311 8.79 14.77 7.60
C PRO A 311 7.52 15.60 7.82
N GLY A 312 6.46 14.92 8.24
CA GLY A 312 5.16 15.55 8.54
C GLY A 312 4.37 16.05 7.33
N ALA A 313 4.83 15.79 6.11
CA ALA A 313 4.12 16.22 4.92
C ALA A 313 2.91 15.31 4.60
N THR A 314 1.83 15.95 4.17
CA THR A 314 0.62 15.29 3.66
C THR A 314 0.66 15.18 2.13
N ILE A 315 -0.24 14.38 1.56
CA ILE A 315 -0.39 14.23 0.11
C ILE A 315 -0.61 15.59 -0.59
N SER A 316 -1.49 16.44 -0.05
CA SER A 316 -1.74 17.80 -0.58
C SER A 316 -0.61 18.77 -0.24
N GLY A 317 0.06 18.62 0.90
CA GLY A 317 1.21 19.45 1.27
C GLY A 317 2.39 19.25 0.32
N LEU A 318 2.49 18.07 -0.32
CA LEU A 318 3.46 17.74 -1.36
C LEU A 318 2.92 17.93 -2.78
N GLU A 319 1.70 18.48 -2.92
CA GLU A 319 1.01 18.66 -4.19
C GLU A 319 0.92 17.37 -5.05
N VAL A 320 0.92 16.18 -4.41
CA VAL A 320 0.81 14.90 -5.14
C VAL A 320 -0.56 14.76 -5.77
N ASP A 321 -1.62 15.19 -5.10
CA ASP A 321 -2.98 15.26 -5.63
C ASP A 321 -3.05 16.13 -6.89
N ARG A 322 -2.40 17.29 -6.87
CA ARG A 322 -2.28 18.17 -8.04
C ARG A 322 -1.47 17.51 -9.17
N LEU A 323 -0.33 16.88 -8.84
CA LEU A 323 0.47 16.13 -9.83
C LEU A 323 -0.41 15.09 -10.53
N VAL A 324 -1.18 14.30 -9.78
CA VAL A 324 -2.10 13.28 -10.33
C VAL A 324 -3.15 13.92 -11.22
N SER A 325 -3.76 15.03 -10.80
CA SER A 325 -4.75 15.78 -11.58
C SER A 325 -4.16 16.33 -12.90
N ASP A 326 -2.96 16.90 -12.85
CA ASP A 326 -2.27 17.44 -14.04
C ASP A 326 -1.90 16.32 -15.02
N LEU A 327 -1.38 15.19 -14.51
CA LEU A 327 -1.06 14.01 -15.32
C LEU A 327 -2.30 13.39 -15.96
N THR A 328 -3.39 13.23 -15.20
CA THR A 328 -4.66 12.71 -15.72
C THR A 328 -5.17 13.57 -16.88
N ARG A 329 -5.10 14.89 -16.73
CA ARG A 329 -5.47 15.82 -17.82
C ARG A 329 -4.53 15.70 -19.03
N ALA A 330 -3.23 15.54 -18.78
CA ALA A 330 -2.23 15.43 -19.85
C ALA A 330 -2.43 14.16 -20.69
N VAL A 331 -2.68 13.00 -20.06
CA VAL A 331 -2.91 11.73 -20.79
C VAL A 331 -4.30 11.64 -21.41
N GLY A 332 -5.29 12.36 -20.89
CA GLY A 332 -6.66 12.41 -21.42
C GLY A 332 -6.85 13.33 -22.63
N GLN A 333 -5.86 14.17 -22.97
CA GLN A 333 -5.90 15.02 -24.15
C GLN A 333 -5.50 14.21 -25.40
N ARG A 334 -6.51 13.69 -26.12
CA ARG A 334 -6.34 13.07 -27.44
C ARG A 334 -6.53 14.11 -28.57
#